data_afebcd192ffc4d10c19a1dad88084795
#
_entry.id   afebcd192ffc4d10c19a1dad88084795
#
_cell.length_a   1.000
_cell.length_b   1.000
_cell.length_c   1.000
_cell.angle_alpha   90.00
_cell.angle_beta   90.00
_cell.angle_gamma   90.00
#
_symmetry.space_group_name_H-M   'P 1'
#
loop_
_entity.id
_entity.type
_entity.pdbx_description
1 polymer ?
#
loop_
_entity_poly.entity_id
_entity_poly.type
_entity_poly.pdbx_seq_one_letter_code
_entity_poly.pdbx_strand_id
1 'polypeptide(L)'
;MKVNPIGTIHSPFKNPQGMPIQPVFAKGAEGIVELLPQFAEGLKDLQGFERIWLVYWFDRAAETKLIVKPFRDDAQRGLFSTRAPCRPNPIGISPVRLLRIAGNDLYVGDIDVLDGTPLLDIKPYIPEFDSF
;
A
#
# COMPACT_ATOMS: atom_id res chain seq x y z
N MET A 1 3.14 -3.36 21.91
CA MET A 1 2.41 -2.53 20.92
C MET A 1 1.52 -3.43 20.07
N LYS A 2 0.32 -3.00 19.79
CA LYS A 2 -0.64 -3.80 19.02
C LYS A 2 -1.19 -2.98 17.85
N VAL A 3 -1.23 -3.60 16.67
CA VAL A 3 -1.72 -2.95 15.44
C VAL A 3 -2.91 -3.75 14.94
N ASN A 4 -4.01 -3.05 14.63
CA ASN A 4 -5.24 -3.68 14.14
C ASN A 4 -5.58 -3.15 12.75
N PRO A 5 -5.95 -4.03 11.80
CA PRO A 5 -6.38 -3.57 10.49
C PRO A 5 -7.63 -2.69 10.58
N ILE A 6 -7.68 -1.67 9.74
CA ILE A 6 -8.87 -0.81 9.62
C ILE A 6 -9.67 -1.11 8.37
N GLY A 7 -9.19 -2.02 7.54
CA GLY A 7 -9.84 -2.40 6.30
C GLY A 7 -9.05 -3.43 5.53
N THR A 8 -9.45 -3.64 4.28
CA THR A 8 -8.85 -4.62 3.39
C THR A 8 -8.63 -3.99 2.02
N ILE A 9 -7.50 -4.29 1.41
CA ILE A 9 -7.20 -3.83 0.04
C ILE A 9 -7.58 -4.94 -0.93
N HIS A 10 -8.43 -4.62 -1.91
CA HIS A 10 -8.80 -5.52 -2.99
C HIS A 10 -8.11 -5.07 -4.27
N SER A 11 -7.42 -5.97 -4.94
CA SER A 11 -6.67 -5.65 -6.15
C SER A 11 -6.75 -6.82 -7.14
N PRO A 12 -6.32 -6.61 -8.41
CA PRO A 12 -6.28 -7.70 -9.38
C PRO A 12 -5.12 -8.66 -9.16
N PHE A 13 -4.21 -8.38 -8.23
CA PHE A 13 -3.01 -9.19 -8.04
C PHE A 13 -3.23 -10.23 -6.95
N LYS A 14 -3.37 -11.49 -7.35
CA LYS A 14 -3.71 -12.59 -6.44
C LYS A 14 -2.47 -13.29 -5.86
N ASN A 15 -1.30 -13.11 -6.49
CA ASN A 15 -0.05 -13.70 -6.02
C ASN A 15 1.12 -12.79 -6.40
N PRO A 16 2.32 -12.98 -5.78
CA PRO A 16 3.46 -12.10 -6.05
C PRO A 16 3.95 -12.09 -7.49
N GLN A 17 3.71 -13.16 -8.24
CA GLN A 17 4.14 -13.24 -9.64
C GLN A 17 3.29 -12.30 -10.50
N GLY A 18 3.94 -11.52 -11.33
CA GLY A 18 3.28 -10.56 -12.19
C GLY A 18 2.86 -9.28 -11.50
N MET A 19 3.17 -9.12 -10.21
CA MET A 19 2.91 -7.87 -9.50
C MET A 19 3.87 -6.77 -9.91
N PRO A 20 3.39 -5.51 -10.01
CA PRO A 20 4.29 -4.37 -10.14
C PRO A 20 5.08 -4.18 -8.85
N ILE A 21 6.33 -3.73 -8.98
CA ILE A 21 7.24 -3.52 -7.84
C ILE A 21 6.88 -2.24 -7.09
N GLN A 22 6.45 -1.23 -7.80
CA GLN A 22 6.11 0.10 -7.30
C GLN A 22 4.86 0.60 -8.03
N PRO A 23 4.11 1.55 -7.47
CA PRO A 23 2.92 2.10 -8.13
C PRO A 23 3.19 2.66 -9.52
N VAL A 24 4.39 3.21 -9.75
CA VAL A 24 4.76 3.71 -11.06
C VAL A 24 4.72 2.61 -12.13
N PHE A 25 4.95 1.35 -11.74
CA PHE A 25 4.88 0.20 -12.64
C PHE A 25 3.48 -0.44 -12.67
N ALA A 26 2.59 0.00 -11.80
CA ALA A 26 1.20 -0.46 -11.74
C ALA A 26 0.25 0.49 -12.45
N LYS A 27 0.79 1.37 -13.29
CA LYS A 27 0.03 2.45 -13.92
C LYS A 27 -1.28 1.96 -14.50
N GLY A 28 -2.38 2.54 -14.04
CA GLY A 28 -3.71 2.20 -14.50
C GLY A 28 -4.36 1.01 -13.79
N ALA A 29 -3.63 0.26 -12.98
CA ALA A 29 -4.23 -0.84 -12.23
C ALA A 29 -5.17 -0.27 -11.15
N GLU A 30 -6.41 -0.72 -11.13
CA GLU A 30 -7.42 -0.23 -10.20
C GLU A 30 -7.71 -1.24 -9.10
N GLY A 31 -8.02 -0.72 -7.92
CA GLY A 31 -8.42 -1.54 -6.78
C GLY A 31 -9.46 -0.83 -5.93
N ILE A 32 -9.91 -1.53 -4.90
CA ILE A 32 -10.88 -1.00 -3.95
C ILE A 32 -10.31 -1.19 -2.55
N VAL A 33 -10.26 -0.10 -1.80
CA VAL A 33 -9.88 -0.14 -0.40
C VAL A 33 -11.18 -0.13 0.41
N GLU A 34 -11.49 -1.26 1.01
CA GLU A 34 -12.70 -1.43 1.82
C GLU A 34 -12.37 -1.13 3.27
N LEU A 35 -12.87 0.00 3.76
CA LEU A 35 -12.66 0.42 5.14
C LEU A 35 -13.75 -0.21 6.02
N LEU A 36 -13.39 -0.59 7.24
CA LEU A 36 -14.40 -1.04 8.20
C LEU A 36 -15.37 0.11 8.47
N PRO A 37 -16.69 -0.18 8.49
CA PRO A 37 -17.70 0.89 8.59
C PRO A 37 -17.53 1.85 9.77
N GLN A 38 -17.03 1.36 10.89
CA GLN A 38 -16.83 2.20 12.08
C GLN A 38 -15.80 3.31 11.87
N PHE A 39 -14.99 3.23 10.82
CA PHE A 39 -13.97 4.24 10.52
C PHE A 39 -14.37 5.17 9.37
N ALA A 40 -15.54 4.98 8.77
CA ALA A 40 -15.96 5.72 7.57
C ALA A 40 -16.00 7.24 7.79
N GLU A 41 -16.33 7.69 8.99
CA GLU A 41 -16.36 9.11 9.33
C GLU A 41 -15.00 9.78 9.11
N GLY A 42 -13.91 9.02 9.25
CA GLY A 42 -12.55 9.52 9.03
C GLY A 42 -12.23 9.86 7.58
N LEU A 43 -13.10 9.51 6.64
CA LEU A 43 -12.91 9.81 5.21
C LEU A 43 -13.35 11.24 4.83
N LYS A 44 -13.95 11.97 5.77
CA LYS A 44 -14.40 13.33 5.50
C LYS A 44 -13.23 14.18 4.99
N ASP A 45 -13.48 14.88 3.90
CA ASP A 45 -12.51 15.79 3.24
C ASP A 45 -11.34 15.09 2.54
N LEU A 46 -11.27 13.76 2.56
CA LEU A 46 -10.19 13.04 1.88
C LEU A 46 -10.30 13.16 0.36
N GLN A 47 -11.52 13.27 -0.17
CA GLN A 47 -11.76 13.29 -1.61
C GLN A 47 -11.12 14.49 -2.33
N GLY A 48 -10.66 15.50 -1.59
CA GLY A 48 -9.97 16.65 -2.17
C GLY A 48 -8.52 16.36 -2.57
N PHE A 49 -7.99 15.20 -2.21
CA PHE A 49 -6.60 14.85 -2.50
C PHE A 49 -6.52 13.97 -3.74
N GLU A 50 -5.52 14.25 -4.59
CA GLU A 50 -5.30 13.47 -5.81
C GLU A 50 -4.69 12.10 -5.49
N ARG A 51 -3.80 12.05 -4.50
CA ARG A 51 -3.15 10.80 -4.06
C ARG A 51 -3.27 10.63 -2.56
N ILE A 52 -3.25 9.38 -2.15
CA ILE A 52 -3.26 9.00 -0.74
C ILE A 52 -2.16 7.96 -0.50
N TRP A 53 -1.59 7.97 0.71
CA TRP A 53 -0.73 6.91 1.17
C TRP A 53 -1.59 5.80 1.75
N LEU A 54 -1.38 4.58 1.27
CA LEU A 54 -1.88 3.37 1.93
C LEU A 54 -0.74 2.79 2.75
N VAL A 55 -1.02 2.50 4.01
CA VAL A 55 -0.09 1.83 4.92
C VAL A 55 -0.72 0.47 5.22
N TYR A 56 0.03 -0.61 4.98
CA TYR A 56 -0.55 -1.95 5.04
C TYR A 56 0.45 -2.97 5.58
N TRP A 57 -0.07 -4.15 5.90
CA TRP A 57 0.71 -5.22 6.47
C TRP A 57 0.98 -6.29 5.41
N PHE A 58 2.25 -6.61 5.19
CA PHE A 58 2.63 -7.71 4.30
C PHE A 58 2.35 -9.04 5.02
N ASP A 59 1.10 -9.48 5.03
CA ASP A 59 0.66 -10.66 5.78
C ASP A 59 1.13 -11.99 5.18
N ARG A 60 1.73 -11.95 3.99
CA ARG A 60 2.27 -13.13 3.30
C ARG A 60 3.77 -13.02 3.10
N ALA A 61 4.44 -12.16 3.87
CA ALA A 61 5.88 -11.97 3.78
C ALA A 61 6.62 -13.21 4.32
N ALA A 62 7.78 -13.48 3.71
CA ALA A 62 8.69 -14.50 4.19
C ALA A 62 9.43 -14.04 5.44
N GLU A 63 10.32 -14.90 5.97
CA GLU A 63 11.15 -14.55 7.12
C GLU A 63 11.96 -13.28 6.87
N THR A 64 12.26 -12.55 7.95
CA THR A 64 13.08 -11.35 7.90
C THR A 64 14.47 -11.66 7.39
N LYS A 65 14.95 -10.84 6.46
CA LYS A 65 16.32 -10.89 5.94
C LYS A 65 16.90 -9.49 5.98
N LEU A 66 18.04 -9.31 6.61
CA LEU A 66 18.67 -8.00 6.72
C LEU A 66 19.46 -7.63 5.46
N ILE A 67 19.82 -8.61 4.65
CA ILE A 67 20.47 -8.40 3.35
C ILE A 67 19.58 -9.06 2.30
N VAL A 68 19.23 -8.29 1.28
CA VAL A 68 18.34 -8.75 0.21
C VAL A 68 18.91 -8.36 -1.15
N LYS A 69 18.48 -9.10 -2.17
CA LYS A 69 18.74 -8.75 -3.56
C LYS A 69 17.43 -8.25 -4.15
N PRO A 70 17.27 -6.93 -4.35
CA PRO A 70 16.02 -6.40 -4.88
C PRO A 70 15.74 -6.95 -6.28
N PHE A 71 14.46 -7.03 -6.64
CA PHE A 71 14.01 -7.66 -7.88
C PHE A 71 14.69 -7.06 -9.13
N ARG A 72 14.94 -5.75 -9.15
CA ARG A 72 15.53 -5.08 -10.31
C ARG A 72 16.98 -4.69 -10.09
N ASP A 73 17.65 -5.34 -9.15
CA ASP A 73 19.03 -5.03 -8.80
C ASP A 73 19.86 -6.31 -8.84
N ASP A 74 21.07 -6.22 -9.33
CA ASP A 74 22.02 -7.35 -9.37
C ASP A 74 22.86 -7.43 -8.10
N ALA A 75 22.85 -6.40 -7.28
CA ALA A 75 23.64 -6.34 -6.06
C ALA A 75 22.79 -6.62 -4.83
N GLN A 76 23.44 -7.19 -3.79
CA GLN A 76 22.82 -7.32 -2.48
C GLN A 76 22.79 -5.96 -1.80
N ARG A 77 21.70 -5.69 -1.06
CA ARG A 77 21.48 -4.42 -0.38
C ARG A 77 21.04 -4.67 1.06
N GLY A 78 21.30 -3.71 1.91
CA GLY A 78 20.70 -3.70 3.24
C GLY A 78 19.19 -3.56 3.12
N LEU A 79 18.46 -4.31 3.91
CA LEU A 79 16.99 -4.32 3.88
C LEU A 79 16.39 -2.92 3.93
N PHE A 80 16.90 -2.04 4.81
CA PHE A 80 16.31 -0.72 5.02
C PHE A 80 16.59 0.27 3.90
N SER A 81 17.46 -0.09 2.95
CA SER A 81 17.63 0.69 1.72
C SER A 81 16.73 0.20 0.59
N THR A 82 15.79 -0.70 0.89
CA THR A 82 14.84 -1.28 -0.05
C THR A 82 13.43 -1.22 0.50
N ARG A 83 12.46 -1.57 -0.32
CA ARG A 83 11.05 -1.72 0.09
C ARG A 83 10.61 -3.18 0.14
N ALA A 84 11.56 -4.11 0.24
CA ALA A 84 11.26 -5.54 0.32
C ALA A 84 10.34 -5.84 1.52
N PRO A 85 9.43 -6.82 1.40
CA PRO A 85 8.46 -7.12 2.45
C PRO A 85 9.00 -7.91 3.65
N CYS A 86 10.18 -8.53 3.52
CA CYS A 86 10.76 -9.39 4.54
C CYS A 86 11.39 -8.59 5.69
N ARG A 87 10.59 -7.74 6.32
CA ARG A 87 11.02 -6.79 7.35
C ARG A 87 10.67 -7.27 8.75
N PRO A 88 11.39 -6.78 9.80
CA PRO A 88 11.02 -7.10 11.19
C PRO A 88 9.56 -6.77 11.50
N ASN A 89 9.10 -5.61 11.02
CA ASN A 89 7.68 -5.25 10.99
C ASN A 89 7.30 -5.10 9.54
N PRO A 90 6.62 -6.08 8.95
CA PRO A 90 6.37 -6.10 7.50
C PRO A 90 5.28 -5.11 7.09
N ILE A 91 5.60 -3.84 7.22
CA ILE A 91 4.71 -2.72 6.90
C ILE A 91 5.12 -2.16 5.53
N GLY A 92 4.14 -2.00 4.65
CA GLY A 92 4.34 -1.41 3.32
C GLY A 92 3.62 -0.09 3.19
N ILE A 93 4.05 0.70 2.22
CA ILE A 93 3.41 1.98 1.87
C ILE A 93 3.29 2.09 0.36
N SER A 94 2.20 2.69 -0.11
CA SER A 94 1.99 2.95 -1.53
C SER A 94 1.21 4.25 -1.73
N PRO A 95 1.73 5.18 -2.57
CA PRO A 95 1.02 6.44 -2.88
C PRO A 95 0.13 6.24 -4.10
N VAL A 96 -1.09 5.79 -3.89
CA VAL A 96 -2.04 5.50 -4.97
C VAL A 96 -2.88 6.73 -5.31
N ARG A 97 -3.46 6.74 -6.54
CA ARG A 97 -4.40 7.79 -6.92
C ARG A 97 -5.75 7.50 -6.28
N LEU A 98 -6.39 8.53 -5.74
CA LEU A 98 -7.74 8.41 -5.22
C LEU A 98 -8.71 8.77 -6.35
N LEU A 99 -9.49 7.79 -6.81
CA LEU A 99 -10.43 7.99 -7.92
C LEU A 99 -11.79 8.47 -7.43
N ARG A 100 -12.34 7.82 -6.41
CA ARG A 100 -13.60 8.22 -5.80
C ARG A 100 -13.84 7.47 -4.50
N ILE A 101 -14.74 7.98 -3.69
CA ILE A 101 -15.17 7.36 -2.45
C ILE A 101 -16.68 7.11 -2.54
N ALA A 102 -17.10 5.91 -2.18
CA ALA A 102 -18.51 5.54 -2.14
C ALA A 102 -18.76 4.77 -0.83
N GLY A 103 -19.42 5.43 0.13
CA GLY A 103 -19.61 4.84 1.45
C GLY A 103 -18.28 4.65 2.16
N ASN A 104 -17.97 3.40 2.51
CA ASN A 104 -16.70 3.05 3.13
C ASN A 104 -15.71 2.41 2.15
N ASP A 105 -15.97 2.52 0.85
CA ASP A 105 -15.10 2.01 -0.20
C ASP A 105 -14.38 3.15 -0.91
N LEU A 106 -13.05 3.02 -1.03
CA LEU A 106 -12.23 3.94 -1.79
C LEU A 106 -11.79 3.24 -3.08
N TYR A 107 -12.11 3.86 -4.22
CA TYR A 107 -11.66 3.37 -5.52
C TYR A 107 -10.34 4.06 -5.84
N VAL A 108 -9.29 3.26 -6.08
CA VAL A 108 -7.93 3.76 -6.21
C VAL A 108 -7.31 3.28 -7.52
N GLY A 109 -6.36 4.04 -8.04
CA GLY A 109 -5.58 3.70 -9.22
C GLY A 109 -4.11 3.53 -8.88
N ASP A 110 -3.39 2.88 -9.77
CA ASP A 110 -1.95 2.60 -9.62
C ASP A 110 -1.66 1.71 -8.40
N ILE A 111 -2.56 0.77 -8.13
CA ILE A 111 -2.41 -0.15 -6.98
C ILE A 111 -1.31 -1.19 -7.27
N ASP A 112 -0.42 -1.40 -6.30
CA ASP A 112 0.68 -2.35 -6.40
C ASP A 112 0.68 -3.34 -5.23
N VAL A 113 -0.48 -3.64 -4.68
CA VAL A 113 -0.64 -4.43 -3.46
C VAL A 113 -1.40 -5.71 -3.77
N LEU A 114 -1.02 -6.81 -3.11
CA LEU A 114 -1.71 -8.08 -3.26
C LEU A 114 -3.15 -7.99 -2.74
N ASP A 115 -4.04 -8.67 -3.45
CA ASP A 115 -5.44 -8.76 -3.06
C ASP A 115 -5.59 -9.37 -1.66
N GLY A 116 -6.46 -8.78 -0.86
CA GLY A 116 -6.73 -9.25 0.49
C GLY A 116 -5.77 -8.73 1.55
N THR A 117 -4.86 -7.83 1.19
CA THR A 117 -3.88 -7.29 2.13
C THR A 117 -4.56 -6.42 3.19
N PRO A 118 -4.25 -6.65 4.50
CA PRO A 118 -4.82 -5.83 5.57
C PRO A 118 -4.33 -4.38 5.51
N LEU A 119 -5.27 -3.45 5.59
CA LEU A 119 -4.97 -2.02 5.61
C LEU A 119 -4.79 -1.56 7.05
N LEU A 120 -3.72 -0.82 7.31
CA LEU A 120 -3.43 -0.29 8.64
C LEU A 120 -3.78 1.18 8.80
N ASP A 121 -3.58 1.99 7.75
CA ASP A 121 -3.79 3.42 7.83
C ASP A 121 -3.94 4.02 6.44
N ILE A 122 -4.56 5.20 6.38
CA ILE A 122 -4.68 6.02 5.18
C ILE A 122 -4.22 7.43 5.57
N LYS A 123 -3.35 8.01 4.75
CA LYS A 123 -2.89 9.39 4.94
C LYS A 123 -2.98 10.12 3.60
N PRO A 124 -3.28 11.41 3.60
CA PRO A 124 -3.24 12.17 2.35
C PRO A 124 -1.79 12.30 1.87
N TYR A 125 -1.58 12.20 0.56
CA TYR A 125 -0.30 12.55 -0.04
C TYR A 125 -0.31 14.05 -0.32
N ILE A 126 0.62 14.77 0.28
CA ILE A 126 0.70 16.23 0.17
C ILE A 126 2.04 16.55 -0.50
N PRO A 127 2.04 16.89 -1.83
CA PRO A 127 3.29 17.10 -2.56
C PRO A 127 4.22 18.13 -1.90
N GLU A 128 3.64 19.15 -1.29
CA GLU A 128 4.40 20.20 -0.61
C GLU A 128 5.24 19.65 0.54
N PHE A 129 4.76 18.60 1.24
CA PHE A 129 5.44 18.00 2.37
C PHE A 129 6.16 16.70 2.01
N ASP A 130 5.65 15.94 1.04
CA ASP A 130 6.11 14.59 0.76
C ASP A 130 7.08 14.51 -0.40
N SER A 131 7.28 15.61 -1.11
CA SER A 131 8.22 15.70 -2.23
C SER A 131 9.23 16.80 -1.94
N PHE A 132 10.51 16.51 -2.09
CA PHE A 132 11.60 17.44 -1.79
C PHE A 132 12.38 17.84 -3.04
#